data_8da690db26b04be93a69be9fb010299c
#
_entry.id   8da690db26b04be93a69be9fb010299c
#
_cell.length_a   1.000
_cell.length_b   1.000
_cell.length_c   1.000
_cell.angle_alpha   90.00
_cell.angle_beta   90.00
_cell.angle_gamma   90.00
#
_symmetry.space_group_name_H-M   'P 1'
#
loop_
_entity.id
_entity.type
_entity.pdbx_description
1 polymer ?
#
loop_
_entity_poly.entity_id
_entity_poly.type
_entity_poly.pdbx_seq_one_letter_code
_entity_poly.pdbx_strand_id
1 'polypeptide(L)'
;MVGMRDVVKKAGVSLSSVSLVINGTGYVSQDMRDKVEQAMRELNYVPNELARNFYHGKTGIVGVIVPTIQHPFFATLTAHLQREFAARSLRTMLCSTVDSANGEAQYVEMLRQRSLDALVVAAHTTHDSDYWTSIGRPIVAFDRNLGAHIAQVSSDHARGGALVADVLTRTGARDVVIVGGPRAQFTDLDDAHTTFPTVRYVQTLEERLDAAGIAHAYIESGEVFDLDGIRRTVHDAFDAHPDIDAFVGADLAAAFAVQEAALRGIAVPGRLQIVAYDGTVVADCAGLPLTAVRQDFDAIARAIADNVGQEIDWFDDGGAHGGVPSHHVSSTNASAANETPTAHGGAPSPRATTIPVTLEECSTTR
;
A
#
# COMPACT_ATOMS: atom_id res chain seq x y z
N MET A 1 31.88 1.52 25.83
CA MET A 1 30.51 1.89 25.42
C MET A 1 29.72 2.07 26.72
N VAL A 2 29.08 3.21 26.91
CA VAL A 2 28.25 3.48 28.11
C VAL A 2 27.01 2.59 28.04
N GLY A 3 26.72 1.89 29.13
CA GLY A 3 25.58 0.99 29.23
C GLY A 3 24.57 1.38 30.33
N MET A 4 23.42 0.72 30.38
CA MET A 4 22.40 0.96 31.42
C MET A 4 22.95 0.85 32.84
N ARG A 5 23.94 -0.03 33.09
CA ARG A 5 24.61 -0.16 34.40
C ARG A 5 25.41 1.07 34.81
N ASP A 6 25.93 1.83 33.86
CA ASP A 6 26.65 3.07 34.14
C ASP A 6 25.66 4.17 34.53
N VAL A 7 24.45 4.19 33.91
CA VAL A 7 23.36 5.08 34.31
C VAL A 7 22.89 4.76 35.72
N VAL A 8 22.71 3.48 36.06
CA VAL A 8 22.39 3.01 37.42
C VAL A 8 23.38 3.54 38.44
N LYS A 9 24.68 3.37 38.17
CA LYS A 9 25.77 3.83 39.06
C LYS A 9 25.78 5.35 39.21
N LYS A 10 25.56 6.08 38.12
CA LYS A 10 25.58 7.54 38.09
C LYS A 10 24.36 8.16 38.76
N ALA A 11 23.17 7.60 38.52
CA ALA A 11 21.91 8.08 39.10
C ALA A 11 21.69 7.64 40.56
N GLY A 12 22.41 6.63 41.02
CA GLY A 12 22.28 6.08 42.40
C GLY A 12 20.95 5.38 42.65
N VAL A 13 20.37 4.78 41.62
CA VAL A 13 19.06 4.09 41.68
C VAL A 13 19.19 2.62 41.21
N SER A 14 18.13 1.82 41.40
CA SER A 14 18.16 0.41 40.97
C SER A 14 18.08 0.27 39.45
N LEU A 15 18.54 -0.89 38.92
CA LEU A 15 18.44 -1.21 37.51
C LEU A 15 16.97 -1.25 37.03
N SER A 16 16.06 -1.75 37.86
CA SER A 16 14.63 -1.74 37.60
C SER A 16 14.07 -0.32 37.49
N SER A 17 14.50 0.59 38.38
CA SER A 17 14.08 1.99 38.32
C SER A 17 14.55 2.69 37.02
N VAL A 18 15.81 2.44 36.59
CA VAL A 18 16.32 2.96 35.32
C VAL A 18 15.51 2.39 34.14
N SER A 19 15.21 1.09 34.18
CA SER A 19 14.41 0.41 33.14
C SER A 19 13.00 1.00 33.07
N LEU A 20 12.32 1.23 34.22
CA LEU A 20 11.00 1.83 34.25
C LEU A 20 10.97 3.25 33.66
N VAL A 21 12.01 4.08 33.97
CA VAL A 21 12.13 5.43 33.41
C VAL A 21 12.34 5.38 31.90
N ILE A 22 13.27 4.52 31.42
CA ILE A 22 13.60 4.39 30.00
C ILE A 22 12.39 3.88 29.20
N ASN A 23 11.66 2.91 29.75
CA ASN A 23 10.52 2.30 29.05
C ASN A 23 9.21 3.07 29.25
N GLY A 24 9.18 4.05 30.15
CA GLY A 24 7.94 4.79 30.46
C GLY A 24 6.85 3.94 31.13
N THR A 25 7.21 2.80 31.72
CA THR A 25 6.28 1.84 32.31
C THR A 25 6.29 1.94 33.84
N GLY A 26 5.13 1.69 34.47
CA GLY A 26 5.01 1.70 35.93
C GLY A 26 5.10 3.09 36.57
N TYR A 27 4.89 3.13 37.89
CA TYR A 27 4.99 4.37 38.65
C TYR A 27 6.44 4.67 39.03
N VAL A 28 6.92 5.84 38.63
CA VAL A 28 8.22 6.38 39.02
C VAL A 28 8.02 7.80 39.50
N SER A 29 8.57 8.14 40.70
CA SER A 29 8.48 9.51 41.21
C SER A 29 9.23 10.50 40.31
N GLN A 30 8.80 11.76 40.29
CA GLN A 30 9.45 12.80 39.45
C GLN A 30 10.92 12.96 39.81
N ASP A 31 11.30 12.97 41.09
CA ASP A 31 12.69 13.06 41.55
C ASP A 31 13.56 11.92 41.00
N MET A 32 13.01 10.69 40.97
CA MET A 32 13.74 9.55 40.40
C MET A 32 13.88 9.64 38.88
N ARG A 33 12.84 10.11 38.20
CA ARG A 33 12.88 10.35 36.73
C ARG A 33 13.96 11.38 36.42
N ASP A 34 13.95 12.51 37.14
CA ASP A 34 14.92 13.60 36.90
C ASP A 34 16.36 13.15 37.13
N LYS A 35 16.64 12.34 38.17
CA LYS A 35 17.96 11.76 38.44
C LYS A 35 18.46 10.84 37.31
N VAL A 36 17.58 9.98 36.81
CA VAL A 36 17.91 9.04 35.72
C VAL A 36 18.16 9.81 34.43
N GLU A 37 17.29 10.74 34.07
CA GLU A 37 17.42 11.55 32.86
C GLU A 37 18.67 12.45 32.91
N GLN A 38 19.00 13.02 34.07
CA GLN A 38 20.24 13.78 34.25
C GLN A 38 21.45 12.88 34.05
N ALA A 39 21.48 11.69 34.67
CA ALA A 39 22.59 10.74 34.52
C ALA A 39 22.75 10.29 33.04
N MET A 40 21.63 10.07 32.34
CA MET A 40 21.66 9.73 30.91
C MET A 40 22.27 10.87 30.06
N ARG A 41 21.86 12.13 30.30
CA ARG A 41 22.44 13.31 29.62
C ARG A 41 23.93 13.45 29.89
N GLU A 42 24.37 13.36 31.16
CA GLU A 42 25.77 13.50 31.54
C GLU A 42 26.67 12.41 30.97
N LEU A 43 26.14 11.22 30.78
CA LEU A 43 26.85 10.08 30.20
C LEU A 43 26.71 9.98 28.67
N ASN A 44 25.95 10.86 28.04
CA ASN A 44 25.52 10.72 26.63
C ASN A 44 24.95 9.31 26.34
N TYR A 45 24.21 8.76 27.29
CA TYR A 45 23.63 7.44 27.15
C TYR A 45 22.35 7.52 26.32
N VAL A 46 22.34 6.83 25.19
CA VAL A 46 21.14 6.64 24.37
C VAL A 46 20.63 5.21 24.62
N PRO A 47 19.38 5.05 25.06
CA PRO A 47 18.78 3.72 25.22
C PRO A 47 18.85 2.91 23.93
N ASN A 48 19.18 1.64 24.03
CA ASN A 48 19.18 0.76 22.88
C ASN A 48 17.74 0.43 22.49
N GLU A 49 17.29 0.92 21.34
CA GLU A 49 15.93 0.65 20.82
C GLU A 49 15.67 -0.85 20.64
N LEU A 50 16.68 -1.63 20.22
CA LEU A 50 16.54 -3.07 20.08
C LEU A 50 16.17 -3.75 21.41
N ALA A 51 16.84 -3.32 22.51
CA ALA A 51 16.53 -3.86 23.83
C ALA A 51 15.13 -3.43 24.32
N ARG A 52 14.70 -2.22 23.99
CA ARG A 52 13.37 -1.71 24.30
C ARG A 52 12.29 -2.44 23.48
N ASN A 53 12.51 -2.61 22.18
CA ASN A 53 11.62 -3.33 21.27
C ASN A 53 11.46 -4.80 21.69
N PHE A 54 12.57 -5.44 22.12
CA PHE A 54 12.53 -6.80 22.67
C PHE A 54 11.66 -6.89 23.95
N TYR A 55 11.73 -5.86 24.80
CA TYR A 55 10.94 -5.82 26.03
C TYR A 55 9.44 -5.61 25.74
N HIS A 56 9.10 -4.79 24.75
CA HIS A 56 7.72 -4.49 24.37
C HIS A 56 7.15 -5.46 23.33
N GLY A 57 7.97 -6.30 22.72
CA GLY A 57 7.56 -7.21 21.64
C GLY A 57 7.16 -6.50 20.33
N LYS A 58 7.31 -5.15 20.27
CA LYS A 58 6.95 -4.31 19.13
C LYS A 58 8.13 -3.45 18.68
N THR A 59 8.27 -3.25 17.37
CA THR A 59 9.32 -2.40 16.79
C THR A 59 8.83 -0.99 16.47
N GLY A 60 7.52 -0.82 16.32
CA GLY A 60 6.89 0.39 15.80
C GLY A 60 7.20 0.60 14.31
N ILE A 61 7.56 -0.44 13.56
CA ILE A 61 7.94 -0.34 12.15
C ILE A 61 6.97 -1.14 11.29
N VAL A 62 6.40 -0.48 10.27
CA VAL A 62 5.56 -1.10 9.24
C VAL A 62 6.34 -1.08 7.93
N GLY A 63 6.52 -2.25 7.31
CA GLY A 63 7.07 -2.38 5.98
C GLY A 63 6.02 -2.05 4.92
N VAL A 64 6.40 -1.30 3.89
CA VAL A 64 5.54 -1.00 2.73
C VAL A 64 6.25 -1.48 1.47
N ILE A 65 5.69 -2.50 0.83
CA ILE A 65 6.23 -3.12 -0.38
C ILE A 65 5.51 -2.53 -1.58
N VAL A 66 6.26 -1.81 -2.42
CA VAL A 66 5.79 -1.23 -3.69
C VAL A 66 6.70 -1.68 -4.84
N PRO A 67 6.25 -1.65 -6.10
CA PRO A 67 7.13 -1.97 -7.23
C PRO A 67 8.32 -1.01 -7.31
N THR A 68 8.04 0.28 -7.31
CA THR A 68 9.02 1.37 -7.39
C THR A 68 8.42 2.66 -6.88
N ILE A 69 9.26 3.56 -6.35
CA ILE A 69 8.84 4.94 -6.03
C ILE A 69 9.08 5.92 -7.18
N GLN A 70 9.59 5.48 -8.32
CA GLN A 70 9.69 6.34 -9.50
C GLN A 70 8.33 6.57 -10.16
N HIS A 71 7.39 5.65 -9.98
CA HIS A 71 6.03 5.82 -10.49
C HIS A 71 5.22 6.74 -9.56
N PRO A 72 4.59 7.82 -10.08
CA PRO A 72 3.91 8.85 -9.28
C PRO A 72 2.85 8.30 -8.33
N PHE A 73 2.10 7.28 -8.75
CA PHE A 73 1.09 6.63 -7.92
C PHE A 73 1.69 6.05 -6.63
N PHE A 74 2.75 5.23 -6.73
CA PHE A 74 3.36 4.59 -5.56
C PHE A 74 4.10 5.58 -4.68
N ALA A 75 4.70 6.64 -5.26
CA ALA A 75 5.29 7.73 -4.50
C ALA A 75 4.22 8.46 -3.67
N THR A 76 3.08 8.80 -4.29
CA THR A 76 1.95 9.46 -3.63
C THR A 76 1.37 8.57 -2.53
N LEU A 77 1.07 7.31 -2.83
CA LEU A 77 0.57 6.35 -1.85
C LEU A 77 1.51 6.22 -0.64
N THR A 78 2.82 6.06 -0.89
CA THR A 78 3.82 5.93 0.18
C THR A 78 3.86 7.17 1.07
N ALA A 79 3.78 8.37 0.49
CA ALA A 79 3.76 9.62 1.25
C ALA A 79 2.54 9.74 2.16
N HIS A 80 1.36 9.33 1.69
CA HIS A 80 0.13 9.31 2.50
C HIS A 80 0.19 8.24 3.60
N LEU A 81 0.67 7.02 3.30
CA LEU A 81 0.89 5.96 4.29
C LEU A 81 1.86 6.41 5.38
N GLN A 82 2.98 7.05 5.01
CA GLN A 82 3.96 7.55 5.97
C GLN A 82 3.35 8.57 6.94
N ARG A 83 2.49 9.48 6.46
CA ARG A 83 1.78 10.44 7.32
C ARG A 83 0.82 9.74 8.30
N GLU A 84 0.03 8.79 7.80
CA GLU A 84 -0.94 8.05 8.62
C GLU A 84 -0.27 7.17 9.67
N PHE A 85 0.83 6.50 9.31
CA PHE A 85 1.62 5.72 10.27
C PHE A 85 2.30 6.62 11.31
N ALA A 86 2.88 7.74 10.90
CA ALA A 86 3.49 8.70 11.83
C ALA A 86 2.48 9.25 12.84
N ALA A 87 1.24 9.54 12.43
CA ALA A 87 0.16 9.97 13.31
C ALA A 87 -0.21 8.90 14.37
N ARG A 88 0.08 7.63 14.11
CA ARG A 88 -0.11 6.49 15.01
C ARG A 88 1.18 6.05 15.72
N SER A 89 2.22 6.88 15.68
CA SER A 89 3.55 6.60 16.26
C SER A 89 4.24 5.36 15.64
N LEU A 90 3.88 5.01 14.41
CA LEU A 90 4.52 3.98 13.62
C LEU A 90 5.50 4.60 12.61
N ARG A 91 6.58 3.89 12.31
CA ARG A 91 7.60 4.28 11.31
C ARG A 91 7.41 3.43 10.06
N THR A 92 7.60 4.05 8.91
CA THR A 92 7.53 3.36 7.61
C THR A 92 8.91 2.87 7.20
N MET A 93 9.02 1.60 6.84
CA MET A 93 10.17 1.04 6.13
C MET A 93 9.75 0.73 4.69
N LEU A 94 10.35 1.42 3.73
CA LEU A 94 9.99 1.28 2.32
C LEU A 94 10.81 0.16 1.66
N CYS A 95 10.13 -0.70 0.91
CA CYS A 95 10.71 -1.69 0.02
C CYS A 95 10.27 -1.43 -1.42
N SER A 96 11.22 -1.18 -2.31
CA SER A 96 11.01 -1.17 -3.75
C SER A 96 11.47 -2.51 -4.34
N THR A 97 10.55 -3.29 -4.92
CA THR A 97 10.87 -4.65 -5.38
C THR A 97 11.74 -4.67 -6.63
N VAL A 98 11.68 -3.64 -7.46
CA VAL A 98 12.46 -3.52 -8.70
C VAL A 98 13.95 -3.26 -8.42
N ASP A 99 14.21 -2.49 -7.37
CA ASP A 99 15.58 -2.06 -7.05
C ASP A 99 16.32 -3.08 -6.17
N SER A 100 15.67 -4.20 -5.80
CA SER A 100 16.23 -5.23 -4.93
C SER A 100 15.87 -6.63 -5.42
N ALA A 101 16.88 -7.42 -5.78
CA ALA A 101 16.72 -8.77 -6.34
C ALA A 101 15.91 -9.74 -5.46
N ASN A 102 15.80 -9.49 -4.15
CA ASN A 102 15.05 -10.31 -3.19
C ASN A 102 14.22 -9.45 -2.22
N GLY A 103 13.79 -8.26 -2.68
CA GLY A 103 13.17 -7.28 -1.81
C GLY A 103 11.95 -7.81 -1.05
N GLU A 104 11.00 -8.45 -1.73
CA GLU A 104 9.80 -9.01 -1.11
C GLU A 104 10.16 -10.09 -0.07
N ALA A 105 10.95 -11.11 -0.45
CA ALA A 105 11.33 -12.20 0.44
C ALA A 105 12.11 -11.72 1.68
N GLN A 106 12.96 -10.73 1.51
CA GLN A 106 13.72 -10.14 2.61
C GLN A 106 12.78 -9.46 3.63
N TYR A 107 11.79 -8.70 3.16
CA TYR A 107 10.84 -8.02 4.06
C TYR A 107 9.88 -8.99 4.73
N VAL A 108 9.46 -10.04 4.04
CA VAL A 108 8.69 -11.15 4.65
C VAL A 108 9.51 -11.81 5.76
N GLU A 109 10.81 -12.08 5.52
CA GLU A 109 11.68 -12.65 6.55
C GLU A 109 11.88 -11.71 7.75
N MET A 110 12.01 -10.40 7.51
CA MET A 110 12.05 -9.40 8.59
C MET A 110 10.77 -9.39 9.42
N LEU A 111 9.60 -9.58 8.79
CA LEU A 111 8.32 -9.72 9.48
C LEU A 111 8.27 -11.01 10.32
N ARG A 112 8.70 -12.16 9.77
CA ARG A 112 8.80 -13.43 10.51
C ARG A 112 9.72 -13.32 11.72
N GLN A 113 10.85 -12.62 11.57
CA GLN A 113 11.84 -12.38 12.63
C GLN A 113 11.42 -11.28 13.63
N ARG A 114 10.21 -10.71 13.48
CA ARG A 114 9.71 -9.61 14.31
C ARG A 114 10.60 -8.35 14.27
N SER A 115 11.30 -8.12 13.16
CA SER A 115 12.00 -6.86 12.88
C SER A 115 11.07 -5.80 12.30
N LEU A 116 9.88 -6.21 11.86
CA LEU A 116 8.73 -5.40 11.47
C LEU A 116 7.51 -5.89 12.22
N ASP A 117 6.59 -5.00 12.53
CA ASP A 117 5.33 -5.34 13.20
C ASP A 117 4.25 -5.75 12.19
N ALA A 118 4.26 -5.16 11.00
CA ALA A 118 3.34 -5.47 9.92
C ALA A 118 3.95 -5.21 8.54
N LEU A 119 3.32 -5.78 7.49
CA LEU A 119 3.60 -5.44 6.09
C LEU A 119 2.35 -4.92 5.39
N VAL A 120 2.53 -3.89 4.56
CA VAL A 120 1.58 -3.49 3.51
C VAL A 120 2.15 -3.93 2.17
N VAL A 121 1.37 -4.69 1.40
CA VAL A 121 1.79 -5.21 0.10
C VAL A 121 0.98 -4.55 -1.00
N ALA A 122 1.63 -3.68 -1.76
CA ALA A 122 1.07 -2.98 -2.92
C ALA A 122 1.79 -3.36 -4.23
N ALA A 123 2.90 -4.10 -4.15
CA ALA A 123 3.60 -4.61 -5.33
C ALA A 123 2.90 -5.86 -5.88
N HIS A 124 3.11 -6.11 -7.18
CA HIS A 124 2.78 -7.39 -7.77
C HIS A 124 3.65 -8.50 -7.18
N THR A 125 3.05 -9.65 -6.90
CA THR A 125 3.75 -10.85 -6.42
C THR A 125 3.35 -12.06 -7.25
N THR A 126 4.25 -13.01 -7.38
CA THR A 126 4.03 -14.31 -8.04
C THR A 126 3.68 -15.41 -7.05
N HIS A 127 3.65 -15.10 -5.74
CA HIS A 127 3.28 -16.06 -4.71
C HIS A 127 1.75 -16.20 -4.63
N ASP A 128 1.33 -17.44 -4.39
CA ASP A 128 -0.08 -17.77 -4.17
C ASP A 128 -0.58 -17.31 -2.79
N SER A 129 -1.88 -17.44 -2.56
CA SER A 129 -2.52 -17.06 -1.29
C SER A 129 -2.05 -17.92 -0.12
N ASP A 130 -1.66 -19.18 -0.34
CA ASP A 130 -1.19 -20.07 0.71
C ASP A 130 0.17 -19.60 1.24
N TYR A 131 1.04 -19.09 0.37
CA TYR A 131 2.29 -18.47 0.79
C TYR A 131 2.04 -17.32 1.78
N TRP A 132 1.15 -16.38 1.42
CA TRP A 132 0.88 -15.20 2.22
C TRP A 132 0.19 -15.55 3.54
N THR A 133 -0.80 -16.43 3.51
CA THR A 133 -1.50 -16.88 4.72
C THR A 133 -0.62 -17.69 5.65
N SER A 134 0.35 -18.45 5.11
CA SER A 134 1.31 -19.23 5.90
C SER A 134 2.31 -18.40 6.71
N ILE A 135 2.45 -17.11 6.39
CA ILE A 135 3.36 -16.21 7.10
C ILE A 135 2.92 -16.04 8.56
N GLY A 136 1.61 -16.07 8.83
CA GLY A 136 1.05 -16.01 10.17
C GLY A 136 1.44 -14.73 10.93
N ARG A 137 1.42 -13.59 10.25
CA ARG A 137 1.83 -12.29 10.76
C ARG A 137 0.95 -11.18 10.17
N PRO A 138 0.90 -9.98 10.79
CA PRO A 138 0.12 -8.84 10.27
C PRO A 138 0.49 -8.46 8.86
N ILE A 139 -0.44 -8.62 7.91
CA ILE A 139 -0.29 -8.22 6.52
C ILE A 139 -1.58 -7.54 6.07
N VAL A 140 -1.46 -6.43 5.36
CA VAL A 140 -2.56 -5.73 4.69
C VAL A 140 -2.22 -5.64 3.20
N ALA A 141 -3.14 -6.08 2.36
CA ALA A 141 -3.05 -5.98 0.91
C ALA A 141 -3.63 -4.65 0.42
N PHE A 142 -2.95 -3.97 -0.48
CA PHE A 142 -3.52 -2.85 -1.23
C PHE A 142 -3.57 -3.19 -2.71
N ASP A 143 -4.77 -3.10 -3.29
CA ASP A 143 -5.06 -3.47 -4.67
C ASP A 143 -4.53 -4.87 -5.07
N ARG A 144 -4.52 -5.79 -4.10
CA ARG A 144 -4.06 -7.18 -4.24
C ARG A 144 -4.99 -8.10 -3.48
N ASN A 145 -5.18 -9.31 -3.99
CA ASN A 145 -5.80 -10.40 -3.25
C ASN A 145 -4.70 -11.37 -2.80
N LEU A 146 -4.36 -11.33 -1.51
CA LEU A 146 -3.33 -12.19 -0.92
C LEU A 146 -3.92 -13.38 -0.17
N GLY A 147 -5.22 -13.61 -0.25
CA GLY A 147 -5.93 -14.72 0.39
C GLY A 147 -7.05 -14.27 1.33
N ALA A 148 -7.94 -15.20 1.63
CA ALA A 148 -9.23 -14.94 2.30
C ALA A 148 -9.13 -14.35 3.73
N HIS A 149 -7.99 -14.48 4.38
CA HIS A 149 -7.78 -14.02 5.77
C HIS A 149 -6.90 -12.79 5.88
N ILE A 150 -6.47 -12.23 4.75
CA ILE A 150 -5.63 -11.02 4.74
C ILE A 150 -6.54 -9.81 4.45
N ALA A 151 -6.42 -8.80 5.30
CA ALA A 151 -7.16 -7.55 5.13
C ALA A 151 -6.79 -6.90 3.79
N GLN A 152 -7.81 -6.51 3.03
CA GLN A 152 -7.65 -5.90 1.72
C GLN A 152 -8.25 -4.50 1.70
N VAL A 153 -7.50 -3.54 1.17
CA VAL A 153 -7.98 -2.21 0.81
C VAL A 153 -7.81 -2.04 -0.70
N SER A 154 -8.82 -1.55 -1.37
CA SER A 154 -8.75 -1.27 -2.82
C SER A 154 -9.56 -0.04 -3.17
N SER A 155 -9.22 0.61 -4.29
CA SER A 155 -10.09 1.61 -4.89
C SER A 155 -11.25 0.95 -5.63
N ASP A 156 -12.36 1.68 -5.81
CA ASP A 156 -13.49 1.24 -6.64
C ASP A 156 -13.16 1.37 -8.12
N HIS A 157 -12.33 0.46 -8.58
CA HIS A 157 -11.82 0.45 -9.95
C HIS A 157 -12.94 0.23 -10.99
N ALA A 158 -13.95 -0.59 -10.68
CA ALA A 158 -15.10 -0.76 -11.56
C ALA A 158 -15.87 0.55 -11.73
N ARG A 159 -16.08 1.30 -10.65
CA ARG A 159 -16.67 2.63 -10.70
C ARG A 159 -15.82 3.59 -11.53
N GLY A 160 -14.49 3.52 -11.40
CA GLY A 160 -13.55 4.33 -12.20
C GLY A 160 -13.71 4.09 -13.70
N GLY A 161 -13.76 2.82 -14.13
CA GLY A 161 -14.00 2.46 -15.54
C GLY A 161 -15.35 2.96 -16.05
N ALA A 162 -16.39 2.85 -15.21
CA ALA A 162 -17.71 3.38 -15.53
C ALA A 162 -17.71 4.90 -15.74
N LEU A 163 -17.03 5.65 -14.86
CA LEU A 163 -16.93 7.11 -14.96
C LEU A 163 -16.24 7.56 -16.25
N VAL A 164 -15.16 6.87 -16.65
CA VAL A 164 -14.45 7.16 -17.91
C VAL A 164 -15.35 6.88 -19.12
N ALA A 165 -16.03 5.72 -19.15
CA ALA A 165 -16.94 5.39 -20.23
C ALA A 165 -18.09 6.39 -20.34
N ASP A 166 -18.65 6.84 -19.21
CA ASP A 166 -19.74 7.82 -19.17
C ASP A 166 -19.30 9.17 -19.74
N VAL A 167 -18.08 9.66 -19.39
CA VAL A 167 -17.58 10.93 -19.96
C VAL A 167 -17.29 10.80 -21.46
N LEU A 168 -16.67 9.72 -21.91
CA LEU A 168 -16.36 9.50 -23.32
C LEU A 168 -17.63 9.36 -24.17
N THR A 169 -18.64 8.63 -23.68
CA THR A 169 -19.93 8.52 -24.35
C THR A 169 -20.63 9.87 -24.46
N ARG A 170 -20.67 10.63 -23.38
CA ARG A 170 -21.31 11.97 -23.33
C ARG A 170 -20.63 12.98 -24.23
N THR A 171 -19.31 12.91 -24.33
CA THR A 171 -18.51 13.82 -25.14
C THR A 171 -18.34 13.36 -26.61
N GLY A 172 -18.98 12.26 -26.97
CA GLY A 172 -19.06 11.76 -28.35
C GLY A 172 -17.75 11.17 -28.88
N ALA A 173 -16.99 10.49 -28.04
CA ALA A 173 -15.84 9.68 -28.48
C ALA A 173 -16.32 8.54 -29.39
N ARG A 174 -15.53 8.15 -30.37
CA ARG A 174 -15.84 7.11 -31.36
C ARG A 174 -14.77 6.05 -31.50
N ASP A 175 -13.53 6.43 -31.29
CA ASP A 175 -12.35 5.56 -31.42
C ASP A 175 -11.37 5.85 -30.29
N VAL A 176 -11.27 4.91 -29.35
CA VAL A 176 -10.58 5.07 -28.07
C VAL A 176 -9.35 4.17 -28.03
N VAL A 177 -8.20 4.71 -27.71
CA VAL A 177 -7.03 3.90 -27.33
C VAL A 177 -6.90 3.89 -25.82
N ILE A 178 -6.78 2.69 -25.26
CA ILE A 178 -6.57 2.42 -23.84
C ILE A 178 -5.17 1.87 -23.66
N VAL A 179 -4.33 2.55 -22.86
CA VAL A 179 -2.97 2.08 -22.54
C VAL A 179 -2.94 1.61 -21.10
N GLY A 180 -2.52 0.36 -20.89
CA GLY A 180 -2.49 -0.24 -19.55
C GLY A 180 -1.49 -1.39 -19.43
N GLY A 181 -1.51 -2.08 -18.29
CA GLY A 181 -0.61 -3.20 -18.00
C GLY A 181 -0.86 -4.45 -18.85
N PRO A 182 -0.06 -5.52 -18.66
CA PRO A 182 -0.17 -6.74 -19.45
C PRO A 182 -1.55 -7.41 -19.40
N ARG A 183 -2.08 -7.80 -20.55
CA ARG A 183 -3.38 -8.52 -20.67
C ARG A 183 -3.42 -9.86 -19.92
N ALA A 184 -2.26 -10.52 -19.77
CA ALA A 184 -2.19 -11.74 -18.97
C ALA A 184 -2.72 -11.57 -17.55
N GLN A 185 -2.70 -10.35 -17.00
CA GLN A 185 -3.25 -10.03 -15.68
C GLN A 185 -4.79 -10.07 -15.62
N PHE A 186 -5.48 -10.06 -16.78
CA PHE A 186 -6.95 -10.05 -16.83
C PHE A 186 -7.59 -11.44 -16.67
N THR A 187 -6.81 -12.51 -16.75
CA THR A 187 -7.31 -13.89 -16.72
C THR A 187 -7.40 -14.48 -15.31
N ASP A 188 -6.76 -13.86 -14.31
CA ASP A 188 -6.61 -14.42 -12.96
C ASP A 188 -7.62 -13.85 -11.94
N LEU A 189 -8.82 -13.43 -12.40
CA LEU A 189 -9.78 -12.75 -11.54
C LEU A 189 -10.50 -13.67 -10.55
N ASP A 190 -10.62 -14.95 -10.86
CA ASP A 190 -11.43 -15.92 -10.11
C ASP A 190 -10.61 -16.85 -9.22
N ASP A 191 -9.29 -16.94 -9.42
CA ASP A 191 -8.40 -17.74 -8.59
C ASP A 191 -7.76 -16.92 -7.49
N ALA A 192 -7.39 -17.61 -6.38
CA ALA A 192 -6.72 -17.04 -5.21
C ALA A 192 -5.31 -16.51 -5.51
N HIS A 193 -4.99 -16.24 -6.77
CA HIS A 193 -3.80 -15.55 -7.19
C HIS A 193 -3.95 -14.04 -6.99
N THR A 194 -2.85 -13.36 -6.90
CA THR A 194 -2.80 -11.90 -6.72
C THR A 194 -3.46 -11.19 -7.89
N THR A 195 -4.79 -11.12 -7.85
CA THR A 195 -5.55 -10.35 -8.83
C THR A 195 -5.27 -8.88 -8.64
N PHE A 196 -5.16 -8.18 -9.75
CA PHE A 196 -5.10 -6.73 -9.74
C PHE A 196 -6.52 -6.18 -9.75
N PRO A 197 -7.02 -5.57 -8.67
CA PRO A 197 -8.32 -4.90 -8.74
C PRO A 197 -8.38 -3.86 -9.86
N THR A 198 -7.24 -3.25 -10.22
CA THR A 198 -7.10 -2.32 -11.34
C THR A 198 -7.51 -2.90 -12.69
N VAL A 199 -7.44 -4.21 -12.88
CA VAL A 199 -7.95 -4.88 -14.08
C VAL A 199 -9.44 -4.62 -14.28
N ARG A 200 -10.22 -4.54 -13.20
CA ARG A 200 -11.66 -4.24 -13.24
C ARG A 200 -11.96 -2.86 -13.81
N TYR A 201 -11.03 -1.92 -13.69
CA TYR A 201 -11.13 -0.62 -14.33
C TYR A 201 -11.25 -0.78 -15.85
N VAL A 202 -10.30 -1.47 -16.45
CA VAL A 202 -10.26 -1.66 -17.91
C VAL A 202 -11.43 -2.53 -18.38
N GLN A 203 -11.71 -3.63 -17.69
CA GLN A 203 -12.84 -4.52 -18.06
C GLN A 203 -14.15 -3.75 -18.07
N THR A 204 -14.46 -2.99 -17.02
CA THR A 204 -15.71 -2.21 -16.97
C THR A 204 -15.72 -1.11 -18.03
N LEU A 205 -14.57 -0.48 -18.30
CA LEU A 205 -14.45 0.50 -19.36
C LEU A 205 -14.76 -0.11 -20.73
N GLU A 206 -14.11 -1.21 -21.09
CA GLU A 206 -14.32 -1.89 -22.37
C GLU A 206 -15.77 -2.38 -22.54
N GLU A 207 -16.33 -3.04 -21.52
CA GLU A 207 -17.73 -3.49 -21.54
C GLU A 207 -18.72 -2.34 -21.82
N ARG A 208 -18.48 -1.17 -21.23
CA ARG A 208 -19.34 0.00 -21.43
C ARG A 208 -19.11 0.69 -22.78
N LEU A 209 -17.88 0.72 -23.28
CA LEU A 209 -17.58 1.22 -24.63
C LEU A 209 -18.25 0.34 -25.68
N ASP A 210 -18.17 -1.00 -25.53
CA ASP A 210 -18.86 -1.97 -26.38
C ASP A 210 -20.38 -1.75 -26.37
N ALA A 211 -20.96 -1.60 -25.18
CA ALA A 211 -22.40 -1.35 -25.04
C ALA A 211 -22.83 -0.01 -25.67
N ALA A 212 -21.94 0.98 -25.74
CA ALA A 212 -22.17 2.26 -26.39
C ALA A 212 -21.86 2.25 -27.89
N GLY A 213 -21.32 1.16 -28.44
CA GLY A 213 -20.88 1.05 -29.83
C GLY A 213 -19.66 1.93 -30.16
N ILE A 214 -18.82 2.19 -29.18
CA ILE A 214 -17.59 2.97 -29.32
C ILE A 214 -16.43 2.00 -29.61
N ALA A 215 -15.74 2.22 -30.76
CA ALA A 215 -14.59 1.42 -31.10
C ALA A 215 -13.44 1.69 -30.12
N HIS A 216 -12.74 0.63 -29.72
CA HIS A 216 -11.61 0.80 -28.85
C HIS A 216 -10.51 -0.23 -29.11
N ALA A 217 -9.26 0.13 -28.76
CA ALA A 217 -8.10 -0.72 -28.80
C ALA A 217 -7.35 -0.66 -27.47
N TYR A 218 -6.94 -1.82 -26.96
CA TYR A 218 -6.11 -1.89 -25.77
C TYR A 218 -4.66 -2.17 -26.15
N ILE A 219 -3.76 -1.37 -25.62
CA ILE A 219 -2.30 -1.46 -25.89
C ILE A 219 -1.59 -1.69 -24.56
N GLU A 220 -0.77 -2.73 -24.53
CA GLU A 220 0.02 -3.07 -23.34
C GLU A 220 1.25 -2.16 -23.21
N SER A 221 1.43 -1.53 -22.06
CA SER A 221 2.57 -0.62 -21.79
C SER A 221 3.73 -1.28 -21.06
N GLY A 222 3.66 -2.57 -20.80
CA GLY A 222 4.67 -3.26 -20.01
C GLY A 222 4.56 -2.94 -18.50
N GLU A 223 5.70 -3.05 -17.82
CA GLU A 223 5.75 -2.92 -16.36
C GLU A 223 5.73 -1.45 -15.91
N VAL A 224 5.14 -1.20 -14.75
CA VAL A 224 4.96 0.16 -14.19
C VAL A 224 6.26 0.90 -13.88
N PHE A 225 7.39 0.20 -13.84
CA PHE A 225 8.71 0.78 -13.61
C PHE A 225 9.48 1.13 -14.90
N ASP A 226 9.02 0.67 -16.06
CA ASP A 226 9.64 1.01 -17.35
C ASP A 226 9.02 2.30 -17.91
N LEU A 227 9.44 3.44 -17.37
CA LEU A 227 8.93 4.75 -17.78
C LEU A 227 9.21 5.06 -19.26
N ASP A 228 10.37 4.64 -19.76
CA ASP A 228 10.72 4.79 -21.17
C ASP A 228 9.89 3.87 -22.05
N GLY A 229 9.55 2.67 -21.56
CA GLY A 229 8.62 1.76 -22.20
C GLY A 229 7.24 2.36 -22.34
N ILE A 230 6.70 2.93 -21.27
CA ILE A 230 5.41 3.63 -21.31
C ILE A 230 5.42 4.76 -22.33
N ARG A 231 6.47 5.58 -22.39
CA ARG A 231 6.61 6.65 -23.39
C ARG A 231 6.64 6.11 -24.81
N ARG A 232 7.43 5.05 -25.08
CA ARG A 232 7.47 4.40 -26.41
C ARG A 232 6.10 3.85 -26.79
N THR A 233 5.42 3.16 -25.87
CA THR A 233 4.07 2.63 -26.12
C THR A 233 3.08 3.71 -26.50
N VAL A 234 3.11 4.87 -25.82
CA VAL A 234 2.25 6.01 -26.19
C VAL A 234 2.58 6.52 -27.57
N HIS A 235 3.88 6.70 -27.90
CA HIS A 235 4.31 7.12 -29.25
C HIS A 235 3.82 6.16 -30.33
N ASP A 236 4.05 4.86 -30.14
CA ASP A 236 3.67 3.79 -31.09
C ASP A 236 2.14 3.69 -31.23
N ALA A 237 1.39 3.97 -30.14
CA ALA A 237 -0.06 4.00 -30.17
C ALA A 237 -0.60 5.09 -31.12
N PHE A 238 -0.01 6.28 -31.11
CA PHE A 238 -0.39 7.34 -32.04
C PHE A 238 -0.01 7.04 -33.48
N ASP A 239 1.06 6.27 -33.73
CA ASP A 239 1.44 5.82 -35.07
C ASP A 239 0.50 4.73 -35.59
N ALA A 240 0.14 3.80 -34.75
CA ALA A 240 -0.75 2.68 -35.09
C ALA A 240 -2.21 3.12 -35.25
N HIS A 241 -2.63 4.15 -34.54
CA HIS A 241 -4.01 4.65 -34.48
C HIS A 241 -4.09 6.17 -34.75
N PRO A 242 -3.76 6.63 -35.99
CA PRO A 242 -3.67 8.05 -36.29
C PRO A 242 -5.01 8.81 -36.19
N ASP A 243 -6.12 8.07 -36.26
CA ASP A 243 -7.47 8.63 -36.28
C ASP A 243 -8.20 8.59 -34.94
N ILE A 244 -7.56 8.12 -33.84
CA ILE A 244 -8.17 8.10 -32.51
C ILE A 244 -8.69 9.49 -32.12
N ASP A 245 -9.81 9.52 -31.43
CA ASP A 245 -10.38 10.77 -30.90
C ASP A 245 -10.45 10.78 -29.35
N ALA A 246 -10.04 9.65 -28.71
CA ALA A 246 -9.84 9.62 -27.27
C ALA A 246 -8.68 8.69 -26.88
N PHE A 247 -7.92 9.09 -25.86
CA PHE A 247 -6.83 8.35 -25.24
C PHE A 247 -7.14 8.17 -23.75
N VAL A 248 -6.94 6.95 -23.22
CA VAL A 248 -7.15 6.62 -21.81
C VAL A 248 -5.92 5.89 -21.28
N GLY A 249 -5.41 6.29 -20.12
CA GLY A 249 -4.28 5.63 -19.46
C GLY A 249 -4.07 6.14 -18.04
N ALA A 250 -3.12 5.55 -17.31
CA ALA A 250 -2.66 6.10 -16.04
C ALA A 250 -2.11 7.52 -16.25
N ASP A 251 -2.06 8.33 -15.18
CA ASP A 251 -1.64 9.73 -15.25
C ASP A 251 -0.37 9.97 -16.09
N LEU A 252 0.63 9.10 -15.93
CA LEU A 252 1.90 9.21 -16.65
C LEU A 252 1.74 8.95 -18.15
N ALA A 253 0.96 7.93 -18.54
CA ALA A 253 0.67 7.65 -19.94
C ALA A 253 -0.15 8.78 -20.57
N ALA A 254 -1.14 9.30 -19.84
CA ALA A 254 -1.93 10.44 -20.26
C ALA A 254 -1.09 11.73 -20.43
N ALA A 255 -0.12 11.98 -19.54
CA ALA A 255 0.82 13.09 -19.68
C ALA A 255 1.72 12.94 -20.92
N PHE A 256 2.20 11.73 -21.22
CA PHE A 256 2.92 11.49 -22.46
C PHE A 256 2.02 11.64 -23.70
N ALA A 257 0.74 11.27 -23.60
CA ALA A 257 -0.22 11.51 -24.69
C ALA A 257 -0.44 13.01 -24.95
N VAL A 258 -0.47 13.87 -23.93
CA VAL A 258 -0.50 15.32 -24.11
C VAL A 258 0.74 15.82 -24.83
N GLN A 259 1.93 15.35 -24.44
CA GLN A 259 3.20 15.70 -25.10
C GLN A 259 3.21 15.25 -26.55
N GLU A 260 2.79 14.03 -26.83
CA GLU A 260 2.74 13.46 -28.18
C GLU A 260 1.74 14.21 -29.08
N ALA A 261 0.56 14.53 -28.54
CA ALA A 261 -0.43 15.37 -29.24
C ALA A 261 0.14 16.74 -29.61
N ALA A 262 0.85 17.39 -28.67
CA ALA A 262 1.48 18.68 -28.91
C ALA A 262 2.57 18.60 -30.00
N LEU A 263 3.41 17.57 -29.97
CA LEU A 263 4.46 17.35 -31.00
C LEU A 263 3.87 17.12 -32.39
N ARG A 264 2.71 16.48 -32.49
CA ARG A 264 2.00 16.20 -33.75
C ARG A 264 1.03 17.33 -34.17
N GLY A 265 0.90 18.38 -33.37
CA GLY A 265 -0.05 19.46 -33.64
C GLY A 265 -1.51 19.06 -33.52
N ILE A 266 -1.82 18.02 -32.73
CA ILE A 266 -3.18 17.52 -32.48
C ILE A 266 -3.82 18.37 -31.38
N ALA A 267 -4.96 18.99 -31.67
CA ALA A 267 -5.67 19.84 -30.71
C ALA A 267 -6.36 19.00 -29.64
N VAL A 268 -6.01 19.24 -28.37
CA VAL A 268 -6.65 18.69 -27.18
C VAL A 268 -7.48 19.81 -26.52
N PRO A 269 -8.77 19.60 -26.23
CA PRO A 269 -9.60 18.42 -26.46
C PRO A 269 -10.28 18.36 -27.83
N GLY A 270 -10.07 19.34 -28.70
CA GLY A 270 -10.84 19.54 -29.93
C GLY A 270 -10.84 18.32 -30.87
N ARG A 271 -9.66 17.77 -31.15
CA ARG A 271 -9.50 16.59 -32.01
C ARG A 271 -9.30 15.31 -31.18
N LEU A 272 -8.56 15.37 -30.09
CA LEU A 272 -8.25 14.25 -29.22
C LEU A 272 -8.63 14.58 -27.79
N GLN A 273 -9.42 13.74 -27.16
CA GLN A 273 -9.69 13.77 -25.73
C GLN A 273 -8.68 12.89 -24.99
N ILE A 274 -8.27 13.30 -23.78
CA ILE A 274 -7.35 12.50 -22.95
C ILE A 274 -7.96 12.39 -21.56
N VAL A 275 -8.09 11.14 -21.08
CA VAL A 275 -8.58 10.84 -19.74
C VAL A 275 -7.51 10.06 -18.98
N ALA A 276 -7.17 10.55 -17.80
CA ALA A 276 -6.18 9.96 -16.92
C ALA A 276 -6.84 9.08 -15.83
N TYR A 277 -6.04 8.22 -15.23
CA TYR A 277 -6.41 7.42 -14.07
C TYR A 277 -5.28 7.50 -13.04
N ASP A 278 -5.62 7.73 -11.80
CA ASP A 278 -4.92 7.79 -10.52
C ASP A 278 -5.14 9.13 -9.81
N GLY A 279 -5.04 10.26 -10.50
CA GLY A 279 -5.23 11.60 -9.94
C GLY A 279 -4.07 12.06 -9.06
N THR A 280 -2.85 11.72 -9.45
CA THR A 280 -1.62 12.22 -8.81
C THR A 280 -1.32 13.66 -9.26
N VAL A 281 -0.25 14.25 -8.71
CA VAL A 281 0.22 15.58 -9.13
C VAL A 281 0.50 15.67 -10.64
N VAL A 282 0.75 14.53 -11.31
CA VAL A 282 0.98 14.49 -12.76
C VAL A 282 -0.26 14.93 -13.54
N ALA A 283 -1.45 14.56 -13.08
CA ALA A 283 -2.71 14.98 -13.70
C ALA A 283 -2.87 16.52 -13.71
N ASP A 284 -2.31 17.22 -12.74
CA ASP A 284 -2.41 18.66 -12.62
C ASP A 284 -1.33 19.41 -13.40
N CYS A 285 -0.18 18.78 -13.70
CA CYS A 285 1.01 19.45 -14.27
C CYS A 285 1.48 18.91 -15.63
N ALA A 286 0.67 18.11 -16.32
CA ALA A 286 1.02 17.48 -17.60
C ALA A 286 1.11 18.46 -18.81
N GLY A 287 1.11 19.77 -18.58
CA GLY A 287 1.04 20.82 -19.60
C GLY A 287 -0.39 21.34 -19.82
N LEU A 288 -1.38 20.47 -19.61
CA LEU A 288 -2.80 20.78 -19.46
C LEU A 288 -3.31 20.04 -18.22
N PRO A 289 -4.22 20.62 -17.41
CA PRO A 289 -4.92 19.86 -16.38
C PRO A 289 -5.72 18.71 -17.01
N LEU A 290 -5.42 17.47 -16.60
CA LEU A 290 -6.06 16.28 -17.17
C LEU A 290 -7.44 16.06 -16.54
N THR A 291 -8.43 15.73 -17.36
CA THR A 291 -9.61 15.02 -16.86
C THR A 291 -9.14 13.68 -16.31
N ALA A 292 -9.40 13.41 -15.03
CA ALA A 292 -8.84 12.25 -14.36
C ALA A 292 -9.83 11.58 -13.41
N VAL A 293 -9.81 10.27 -13.36
CA VAL A 293 -10.35 9.52 -12.22
C VAL A 293 -9.35 9.63 -11.08
N ARG A 294 -9.78 10.25 -9.98
CA ARG A 294 -8.95 10.47 -8.80
C ARG A 294 -9.21 9.41 -7.73
N GLN A 295 -8.15 8.78 -7.28
CA GLN A 295 -8.15 7.90 -6.12
C GLN A 295 -7.98 8.74 -4.85
N ASP A 296 -8.74 8.41 -3.80
CA ASP A 296 -8.64 9.11 -2.50
C ASP A 296 -7.49 8.52 -1.66
N PHE A 297 -6.28 9.04 -1.90
CA PHE A 297 -5.07 8.58 -1.20
C PHE A 297 -5.13 8.76 0.32
N ASP A 298 -5.83 9.78 0.82
CA ASP A 298 -6.00 9.99 2.26
C ASP A 298 -6.92 8.92 2.86
N ALA A 299 -8.04 8.61 2.21
CA ALA A 299 -8.94 7.55 2.65
C ALA A 299 -8.29 6.16 2.53
N ILE A 300 -7.56 5.90 1.44
CA ILE A 300 -6.80 4.66 1.24
C ILE A 300 -5.78 4.48 2.36
N ALA A 301 -4.93 5.48 2.60
CA ALA A 301 -3.88 5.40 3.62
C ALA A 301 -4.46 5.23 5.03
N ARG A 302 -5.57 5.91 5.34
CA ARG A 302 -6.28 5.77 6.60
C ARG A 302 -6.83 4.36 6.77
N ALA A 303 -7.51 3.82 5.77
CA ALA A 303 -8.07 2.47 5.81
C ALA A 303 -6.97 1.41 5.96
N ILE A 304 -5.85 1.55 5.26
CA ILE A 304 -4.70 0.66 5.42
C ILE A 304 -4.13 0.75 6.83
N ALA A 305 -3.92 1.96 7.37
CA ALA A 305 -3.35 2.15 8.69
C ALA A 305 -4.26 1.63 9.80
N ASP A 306 -5.58 1.75 9.65
CA ASP A 306 -6.56 1.21 10.59
C ASP A 306 -6.55 -0.33 10.56
N ASN A 307 -6.48 -0.95 9.37
CA ASN A 307 -6.34 -2.40 9.26
C ASN A 307 -5.00 -2.90 9.83
N VAL A 308 -3.89 -2.20 9.57
CA VAL A 308 -2.58 -2.52 10.18
C VAL A 308 -2.66 -2.51 11.71
N GLY A 309 -3.28 -1.48 12.30
CA GLY A 309 -3.46 -1.40 13.75
C GLY A 309 -4.26 -2.58 14.30
N GLN A 310 -5.39 -2.92 13.65
CA GLN A 310 -6.24 -4.03 14.05
C GLN A 310 -5.54 -5.39 13.92
N GLU A 311 -4.76 -5.60 12.86
CA GLU A 311 -3.99 -6.83 12.67
C GLU A 311 -2.90 -6.96 13.74
N ILE A 312 -2.15 -5.90 14.04
CA ILE A 312 -1.14 -5.92 15.11
C ILE A 312 -1.78 -6.27 16.46
N ASP A 313 -2.90 -5.63 16.82
CA ASP A 313 -3.58 -5.89 18.08
C ASP A 313 -4.12 -7.32 18.16
N TRP A 314 -4.72 -7.83 17.06
CA TRP A 314 -5.23 -9.20 17.01
C TRP A 314 -4.13 -10.26 17.18
N PHE A 315 -2.96 -10.07 16.54
CA PHE A 315 -1.82 -10.98 16.70
C PHE A 315 -1.18 -10.90 18.09
N ASP A 316 -1.20 -9.73 18.72
CA ASP A 316 -0.72 -9.57 20.10
C ASP A 316 -1.62 -10.29 21.13
N ASP A 317 -2.93 -10.36 20.87
CA ASP A 317 -3.92 -11.08 21.67
C ASP A 317 -3.89 -12.62 21.43
N GLY A 318 -2.95 -13.11 20.63
CA GLY A 318 -2.74 -14.55 20.36
C GLY A 318 -3.47 -15.10 19.14
N GLY A 319 -3.96 -14.25 18.25
CA GLY A 319 -4.52 -14.64 16.96
C GLY A 319 -3.48 -15.27 16.03
N ALA A 320 -3.90 -16.21 15.15
CA ALA A 320 -3.08 -16.78 14.10
C ALA A 320 -3.89 -17.05 12.84
N HIS A 321 -3.40 -16.60 11.69
CA HIS A 321 -3.92 -17.04 10.39
C HIS A 321 -3.35 -18.41 10.06
N GLY A 322 -4.22 -19.44 9.98
CA GLY A 322 -3.83 -20.80 9.62
C GLY A 322 -3.20 -21.60 10.75
N GLY A 323 -3.93 -22.51 11.26
CA GLY A 323 -3.81 -23.61 12.22
C GLY A 323 -2.43 -24.17 12.60
N VAL A 324 -1.48 -23.38 13.05
CA VAL A 324 -0.30 -23.88 13.76
C VAL A 324 -0.36 -23.27 15.16
N PRO A 325 -0.61 -24.09 16.21
CA PRO A 325 -0.61 -23.58 17.58
C PRO A 325 0.80 -23.13 17.96
N SER A 326 0.96 -21.87 18.32
CA SER A 326 2.19 -21.38 18.94
C SER A 326 2.35 -22.08 20.28
N HIS A 327 3.35 -22.96 20.42
CA HIS A 327 3.73 -23.53 21.70
C HIS A 327 4.33 -22.42 22.58
N HIS A 328 3.48 -21.79 23.39
CA HIS A 328 3.93 -21.10 24.57
C HIS A 328 4.28 -22.15 25.63
N VAL A 329 5.57 -22.37 25.87
CA VAL A 329 6.05 -23.09 27.05
C VAL A 329 5.85 -22.12 28.23
N SER A 330 4.71 -22.24 28.90
CA SER A 330 4.51 -21.65 30.21
C SER A 330 4.74 -22.71 31.26
N SER A 331 5.84 -22.59 31.96
CA SER A 331 6.11 -23.38 33.17
C SER A 331 5.45 -22.70 34.37
N THR A 332 4.25 -23.12 34.73
CA THR A 332 3.75 -22.98 36.10
C THR A 332 2.82 -24.15 36.44
N ASN A 333 3.20 -24.89 37.45
CA ASN A 333 2.36 -25.85 38.18
C ASN A 333 1.19 -25.10 38.83
N ALA A 334 -0.05 -25.51 38.59
CA ALA A 334 -1.14 -25.47 39.58
C ALA A 334 -2.34 -26.31 39.08
N SER A 335 -2.70 -27.28 39.86
CA SER A 335 -3.97 -27.87 40.25
C SER A 335 -5.25 -27.53 39.53
N ALA A 336 -5.90 -28.58 39.05
CA ALA A 336 -7.27 -28.77 38.61
C ALA A 336 -8.36 -27.79 39.07
N ALA A 337 -9.07 -27.20 38.08
CA ALA A 337 -10.53 -27.03 38.12
C ALA A 337 -11.04 -27.04 36.67
N ASN A 338 -12.07 -27.85 36.45
CA ASN A 338 -12.72 -28.15 35.19
C ASN A 338 -13.62 -26.92 34.80
N GLU A 339 -13.15 -26.07 33.92
CA GLU A 339 -13.99 -25.12 33.21
C GLU A 339 -13.68 -25.24 31.72
N THR A 340 -14.70 -25.62 30.95
CA THR A 340 -14.71 -25.63 29.50
C THR A 340 -14.37 -24.23 28.97
N PRO A 341 -13.30 -24.03 28.18
CA PRO A 341 -13.07 -22.72 27.56
C PRO A 341 -14.13 -22.54 26.48
N THR A 342 -14.99 -21.58 26.66
CA THR A 342 -15.78 -20.98 25.55
C THR A 342 -14.77 -20.43 24.57
N ALA A 343 -14.77 -20.97 23.34
CA ALA A 343 -13.99 -20.48 22.22
C ALA A 343 -14.40 -19.03 21.90
N HIS A 344 -13.65 -18.06 22.41
CA HIS A 344 -13.72 -16.68 21.95
C HIS A 344 -12.67 -16.45 20.88
N GLY A 345 -13.13 -16.09 19.70
CA GLY A 345 -12.29 -15.55 18.62
C GLY A 345 -12.17 -16.45 17.42
N GLY A 346 -13.25 -16.58 16.62
CA GLY A 346 -13.11 -16.91 15.21
C GLY A 346 -12.21 -15.87 14.56
N ALA A 347 -11.35 -16.30 13.60
CA ALA A 347 -10.58 -15.38 12.79
C ALA A 347 -11.51 -14.26 12.27
N PRO A 348 -11.07 -13.00 12.30
CA PRO A 348 -11.89 -11.91 11.76
C PRO A 348 -12.25 -12.26 10.31
N SER A 349 -13.52 -12.04 9.95
CA SER A 349 -13.97 -12.21 8.56
C SER A 349 -13.09 -11.36 7.65
N PRO A 350 -12.76 -11.81 6.42
CA PRO A 350 -11.92 -11.05 5.51
C PRO A 350 -12.49 -9.63 5.34
N ARG A 351 -11.67 -8.64 5.66
CA ARG A 351 -12.07 -7.24 5.60
C ARG A 351 -11.63 -6.67 4.28
N ALA A 352 -12.52 -6.74 3.29
CA ALA A 352 -12.34 -6.00 2.05
C ALA A 352 -12.94 -4.60 2.24
N THR A 353 -12.11 -3.57 2.12
CA THR A 353 -12.52 -2.16 2.16
C THR A 353 -12.33 -1.57 0.78
N THR A 354 -13.43 -1.11 0.18
CA THR A 354 -13.40 -0.44 -1.13
C THR A 354 -13.54 1.06 -0.94
N ILE A 355 -12.59 1.83 -1.46
CA ILE A 355 -12.53 3.29 -1.37
C ILE A 355 -13.12 3.88 -2.65
N PRO A 356 -14.12 4.76 -2.56
CA PRO A 356 -14.70 5.41 -3.72
C PRO A 356 -13.67 6.23 -4.51
N VAL A 357 -13.84 6.26 -5.83
CA VAL A 357 -13.10 7.14 -6.72
C VAL A 357 -14.02 8.22 -7.27
N THR A 358 -13.46 9.36 -7.67
CA THR A 358 -14.18 10.48 -8.27
C THR A 358 -13.61 10.82 -9.64
N LEU A 359 -14.45 11.37 -10.52
CA LEU A 359 -13.97 11.95 -11.78
C LEU A 359 -13.89 13.47 -11.62
N GLU A 360 -12.73 14.01 -11.90
CA GLU A 360 -12.54 15.46 -12.04
C GLU A 360 -12.39 15.79 -13.52
N GLU A 361 -13.36 16.53 -14.05
CA GLU A 361 -13.33 16.97 -15.44
C GLU A 361 -12.56 18.28 -15.57
N CYS A 362 -11.57 18.28 -16.46
CA CYS A 362 -10.68 19.37 -16.72
C CYS A 362 -10.62 19.70 -18.23
N SER A 363 -9.50 20.30 -18.68
CA SER A 363 -9.37 20.85 -20.04
C SER A 363 -9.10 19.82 -21.14
N THR A 364 -8.93 18.54 -20.82
CA THR A 364 -8.58 17.49 -21.81
C THR A 364 -9.77 16.68 -22.32
N THR A 365 -11.01 16.98 -21.89
CA THR A 365 -12.26 16.45 -22.47
C THR A 365 -13.15 17.57 -22.97
N ARG A 366 -14.11 17.25 -23.89
CA ARG A 366 -15.03 18.21 -24.51
C ARG A 366 -16.19 18.58 -23.58
#